data_a474b860374ef257df6f78ff9bcb0015
#
_entry.id   a474b860374ef257df6f78ff9bcb0015
#
_cell.length_a   1.000
_cell.length_b   1.000
_cell.length_c   1.000
_cell.angle_alpha   90.00
_cell.angle_beta   90.00
_cell.angle_gamma   90.00
#
_symmetry.space_group_name_H-M   'P 1'
#
loop_
_entity.id
_entity.type
_entity.pdbx_description
1 polymer ?
#
loop_
_entity_poly.entity_id
_entity_poly.type
_entity_poly.pdbx_seq_one_letter_code
_entity_poly.pdbx_strand_id
1 'polypeptide(L)'
;MNIIDGKQIAKDLRIKIANEVKTLKRPPGLAVILVGEDPASAVYVRNKELACKEAGFFSDKIIKSENTTEEQLLEEVERLNNNPHIDGILVQLPLPNHINANKVIEHISPLKDVDGFHSENIGKLMQNKSHLRPCTPKGVMTILSSIDCKVIGMNCVVVGASNIVGRPMAMELLNARGTVTICNSKTKDLAGVVSRADIVVVGVGIPEMVKGDWVKDGAIIIDVGINRLEDGRLVGDVDFDAIKEKAGAITPVPGGVGPMTIATLLENTLIAYKQNL
;
A
#
# COMPACT_ATOMS: atom_id res chain seq x y z
N MET A 1 -17.47 15.25 12.66
CA MET A 1 -17.11 14.49 11.42
C MET A 1 -15.60 14.47 11.33
N ASN A 2 -15.00 13.30 11.29
CA ASN A 2 -13.52 13.15 11.29
C ASN A 2 -13.07 12.57 9.93
N ILE A 3 -12.95 13.44 8.92
CA ILE A 3 -12.36 13.06 7.62
C ILE A 3 -10.85 12.99 7.79
N ILE A 4 -10.27 11.86 7.48
CA ILE A 4 -8.83 11.61 7.67
C ILE A 4 -8.05 12.19 6.49
N ASP A 5 -7.25 13.20 6.71
CA ASP A 5 -6.38 13.79 5.68
C ASP A 5 -5.11 12.96 5.48
N GLY A 6 -5.22 11.93 4.63
CA GLY A 6 -4.08 11.08 4.28
C GLY A 6 -2.98 11.81 3.53
N LYS A 7 -3.29 12.92 2.82
CA LYS A 7 -2.28 13.75 2.16
C LYS A 7 -1.38 14.45 3.19
N GLN A 8 -1.98 15.00 4.24
CA GLN A 8 -1.22 15.67 5.30
C GLN A 8 -0.35 14.67 6.05
N ILE A 9 -0.92 13.51 6.44
CA ILE A 9 -0.18 12.44 7.14
C ILE A 9 1.00 11.96 6.29
N ALA A 10 0.79 11.73 4.99
CA ALA A 10 1.85 11.32 4.07
C ALA A 10 2.93 12.39 3.91
N LYS A 11 2.54 13.67 3.87
CA LYS A 11 3.48 14.81 3.82
C LYS A 11 4.37 14.85 5.06
N ASP A 12 3.78 14.71 6.24
CA ASP A 12 4.51 14.74 7.51
C ASP A 12 5.51 13.57 7.61
N LEU A 13 5.10 12.36 7.17
CA LEU A 13 5.98 11.21 7.10
C LEU A 13 7.14 11.46 6.11
N ARG A 14 6.88 12.00 4.92
CA ARG A 14 7.94 12.33 3.95
C ARG A 14 8.91 13.38 4.47
N ILE A 15 8.43 14.41 5.18
CA ILE A 15 9.31 15.42 5.83
C ILE A 15 10.22 14.75 6.86
N LYS A 16 9.68 13.87 7.70
CA LYS A 16 10.47 13.11 8.68
C LYS A 16 11.56 12.29 7.99
N ILE A 17 11.20 11.54 6.94
CA ILE A 17 12.13 10.74 6.13
C ILE A 17 13.21 11.65 5.51
N ALA A 18 12.83 12.75 4.86
CA ALA A 18 13.76 13.68 4.22
C ALA A 18 14.78 14.27 5.21
N ASN A 19 14.36 14.59 6.43
CA ASN A 19 15.26 15.10 7.46
C ASN A 19 16.25 14.02 7.91
N GLU A 20 15.83 12.77 8.00
CA GLU A 20 16.72 11.67 8.32
C GLU A 20 17.71 11.37 7.20
N VAL A 21 17.27 11.39 5.93
CA VAL A 21 18.13 11.16 4.75
C VAL A 21 19.30 12.14 4.72
N LYS A 22 19.12 13.40 5.12
CA LYS A 22 20.19 14.40 5.19
C LYS A 22 21.35 14.03 6.12
N THR A 23 21.13 13.12 7.06
CA THR A 23 22.14 12.68 8.03
C THR A 23 22.88 11.42 7.59
N LEU A 24 22.49 10.81 6.46
CA LEU A 24 23.06 9.57 5.98
C LEU A 24 24.35 9.77 5.18
N LYS A 25 25.18 8.74 5.12
CA LYS A 25 26.44 8.76 4.36
C LYS A 25 26.23 8.85 2.83
N ARG A 26 25.12 8.30 2.34
CA ARG A 26 24.67 8.40 0.95
C ARG A 26 23.14 8.42 0.90
N PRO A 27 22.54 8.92 -0.17
CA PRO A 27 21.11 8.76 -0.39
C PRO A 27 20.70 7.29 -0.47
N PRO A 28 19.55 6.89 0.12
CA PRO A 28 18.94 5.60 -0.19
C PRO A 28 18.56 5.51 -1.67
N GLY A 29 18.79 4.38 -2.31
CA GLY A 29 18.53 4.15 -3.72
C GLY A 29 17.25 3.35 -3.94
N LEU A 30 16.31 3.87 -4.73
CA LEU A 30 15.10 3.20 -5.15
C LEU A 30 15.10 3.01 -6.67
N ALA A 31 15.06 1.74 -7.13
CA ALA A 31 14.81 1.41 -8.52
C ALA A 31 13.30 1.13 -8.73
N VAL A 32 12.73 1.76 -9.76
CA VAL A 32 11.32 1.56 -10.15
C VAL A 32 11.28 1.09 -11.59
N ILE A 33 10.81 -0.13 -11.82
CA ILE A 33 10.66 -0.71 -13.15
C ILE A 33 9.21 -0.57 -13.60
N LEU A 34 9.01 -0.02 -14.79
CA LEU A 34 7.73 0.04 -15.50
C LEU A 34 7.86 -0.73 -16.81
N VAL A 35 6.96 -1.67 -17.06
CA VAL A 35 6.88 -2.43 -18.31
C VAL A 35 5.61 -2.03 -19.05
N GLY A 36 5.77 -1.57 -20.31
CA GLY A 36 4.67 -1.05 -21.11
C GLY A 36 4.36 0.42 -20.85
N GLU A 37 3.24 0.88 -21.44
CA GLU A 37 2.84 2.29 -21.49
C GLU A 37 1.47 2.54 -20.83
N ASP A 38 1.08 1.74 -19.83
CA ASP A 38 -0.19 1.98 -19.12
C ASP A 38 -0.21 3.38 -18.49
N PRO A 39 -1.17 4.26 -18.88
CA PRO A 39 -1.19 5.65 -18.44
C PRO A 39 -1.37 5.80 -16.92
N ALA A 40 -2.11 4.89 -16.28
CA ALA A 40 -2.31 4.94 -14.83
C ALA A 40 -1.00 4.60 -14.11
N SER A 41 -0.30 3.55 -14.54
CA SER A 41 1.01 3.16 -14.01
C SER A 41 2.05 4.26 -14.20
N ALA A 42 2.05 4.94 -15.35
CA ALA A 42 2.96 6.06 -15.63
C ALA A 42 2.78 7.23 -14.64
N VAL A 43 1.52 7.55 -14.28
CA VAL A 43 1.22 8.57 -13.27
C VAL A 43 1.75 8.16 -11.89
N TYR A 44 1.54 6.90 -11.49
CA TYR A 44 2.04 6.39 -10.21
C TYR A 44 3.57 6.42 -10.13
N VAL A 45 4.26 5.98 -11.19
CA VAL A 45 5.73 6.00 -11.27
C VAL A 45 6.25 7.44 -11.19
N ARG A 46 5.64 8.37 -11.90
CA ARG A 46 5.99 9.80 -11.84
C ARG A 46 5.84 10.37 -10.42
N ASN A 47 4.76 10.05 -9.73
CA ASN A 47 4.53 10.52 -8.36
C ASN A 47 5.56 9.94 -7.38
N LYS A 48 5.97 8.67 -7.57
CA LYS A 48 7.04 8.03 -6.79
C LYS A 48 8.38 8.71 -7.03
N GLU A 49 8.72 9.02 -8.30
CA GLU A 49 9.94 9.74 -8.68
C GLU A 49 10.00 11.14 -8.04
N LEU A 50 8.90 11.90 -8.09
CA LEU A 50 8.81 13.21 -7.43
C LEU A 50 9.00 13.10 -5.91
N ALA A 51 8.36 12.13 -5.28
CA ALA A 51 8.49 11.90 -3.85
C ALA A 51 9.93 11.50 -3.45
N CYS A 52 10.61 10.67 -4.25
CA CYS A 52 12.03 10.36 -4.08
C CYS A 52 12.90 11.62 -4.12
N LYS A 53 12.70 12.45 -5.14
CA LYS A 53 13.44 13.71 -5.32
C LYS A 53 13.24 14.66 -4.14
N GLU A 54 11.99 14.84 -3.69
CA GLU A 54 11.64 15.67 -2.53
C GLU A 54 12.29 15.17 -1.23
N ALA A 55 12.37 13.85 -1.07
CA ALA A 55 12.95 13.22 0.13
C ALA A 55 14.47 13.04 0.05
N GLY A 56 15.13 13.41 -1.05
CA GLY A 56 16.58 13.33 -1.23
C GLY A 56 17.08 11.91 -1.53
N PHE A 57 16.24 11.03 -2.08
CA PHE A 57 16.60 9.68 -2.51
C PHE A 57 17.27 9.70 -3.88
N PHE A 58 18.13 8.74 -4.14
CA PHE A 58 18.52 8.36 -5.49
C PHE A 58 17.38 7.53 -6.10
N SER A 59 16.91 7.92 -7.28
CA SER A 59 15.83 7.21 -7.99
C SER A 59 16.31 6.77 -9.36
N ASP A 60 16.30 5.45 -9.61
CA ASP A 60 16.57 4.83 -10.89
C ASP A 60 15.24 4.39 -11.53
N LYS A 61 14.77 5.15 -12.53
CA LYS A 61 13.55 4.84 -13.27
C LYS A 61 13.88 4.07 -14.53
N ILE A 62 13.43 2.83 -14.60
CA ILE A 62 13.67 1.90 -15.69
C ILE A 62 12.36 1.66 -16.44
N ILE A 63 12.30 2.09 -17.70
CA ILE A 63 11.15 1.87 -18.58
C ILE A 63 11.51 0.77 -19.56
N LYS A 64 10.74 -0.29 -19.59
CA LYS A 64 10.88 -1.43 -20.50
C LYS A 64 9.70 -1.45 -21.46
N SER A 65 9.96 -1.88 -22.68
CA SER A 65 8.92 -2.09 -23.71
C SER A 65 7.87 -3.10 -23.26
N GLU A 66 6.64 -2.97 -23.74
CA GLU A 66 5.58 -3.96 -23.52
C GLU A 66 5.96 -5.36 -24.03
N ASN A 67 6.84 -5.43 -25.04
CA ASN A 67 7.35 -6.69 -25.60
C ASN A 67 8.53 -7.29 -24.81
N THR A 68 8.92 -6.70 -23.68
CA THR A 68 9.97 -7.23 -22.81
C THR A 68 9.60 -8.63 -22.35
N THR A 69 10.49 -9.61 -22.51
CA THR A 69 10.22 -10.98 -22.06
C THR A 69 10.37 -11.11 -20.54
N GLU A 70 9.81 -12.16 -19.98
CA GLU A 70 9.94 -12.46 -18.54
C GLU A 70 11.42 -12.62 -18.17
N GLU A 71 12.21 -13.31 -19.00
CA GLU A 71 13.64 -13.53 -18.79
C GLU A 71 14.41 -12.20 -18.75
N GLN A 72 14.15 -11.30 -19.70
CA GLN A 72 14.78 -9.97 -19.72
C GLN A 72 14.43 -9.13 -18.49
N LEU A 73 13.21 -9.26 -17.98
CA LEU A 73 12.80 -8.56 -16.76
C LEU A 73 13.49 -9.17 -15.52
N LEU A 74 13.61 -10.49 -15.45
CA LEU A 74 14.33 -11.17 -14.36
C LEU A 74 15.83 -10.83 -14.36
N GLU A 75 16.46 -10.76 -15.52
CA GLU A 75 17.87 -10.31 -15.66
C GLU A 75 18.04 -8.87 -15.13
N GLU A 76 17.08 -7.98 -15.42
CA GLU A 76 17.12 -6.61 -14.92
C GLU A 76 16.95 -6.57 -13.39
N VAL A 77 16.03 -7.35 -12.84
CA VAL A 77 15.85 -7.47 -11.38
C VAL A 77 17.14 -8.01 -10.74
N GLU A 78 17.78 -9.03 -11.32
CA GLU A 78 19.03 -9.59 -10.80
C GLU A 78 20.17 -8.56 -10.83
N ARG A 79 20.28 -7.76 -11.90
CA ARG A 79 21.22 -6.63 -11.97
C ARG A 79 21.02 -5.65 -10.81
N LEU A 80 19.77 -5.35 -10.46
CA LEU A 80 19.44 -4.44 -9.37
C LEU A 80 19.64 -5.08 -8.00
N ASN A 81 19.37 -6.39 -7.85
CA ASN A 81 19.68 -7.14 -6.63
C ASN A 81 21.16 -7.02 -6.27
N ASN A 82 22.04 -7.09 -7.29
CA ASN A 82 23.48 -7.03 -7.12
C ASN A 82 24.06 -5.60 -7.10
N ASN A 83 23.24 -4.57 -7.32
CA ASN A 83 23.71 -3.18 -7.28
C ASN A 83 23.76 -2.64 -5.85
N PRO A 84 24.95 -2.28 -5.30
CA PRO A 84 25.09 -1.79 -3.93
C PRO A 84 24.55 -0.36 -3.72
N HIS A 85 24.25 0.35 -4.79
CA HIS A 85 23.63 1.69 -4.72
C HIS A 85 22.10 1.66 -4.74
N ILE A 86 21.49 0.48 -4.94
CA ILE A 86 20.05 0.26 -4.91
C ILE A 86 19.68 -0.48 -3.61
N ASP A 87 18.90 0.18 -2.77
CA ASP A 87 18.43 -0.36 -1.50
C ASP A 87 17.00 -0.92 -1.60
N GLY A 88 16.22 -0.42 -2.55
CA GLY A 88 14.86 -0.88 -2.81
C GLY A 88 14.60 -1.09 -4.30
N ILE A 89 13.84 -2.14 -4.62
CA ILE A 89 13.37 -2.46 -5.96
C ILE A 89 11.86 -2.52 -5.94
N LEU A 90 11.24 -1.84 -6.90
CA LEU A 90 9.80 -1.89 -7.13
C LEU A 90 9.53 -2.19 -8.59
N VAL A 91 8.74 -3.22 -8.86
CA VAL A 91 8.20 -3.51 -10.19
C VAL A 91 6.74 -3.07 -10.20
N GLN A 92 6.44 -2.06 -11.02
CA GLN A 92 5.09 -1.48 -11.08
C GLN A 92 4.10 -2.48 -11.67
N LEU A 93 3.07 -2.82 -10.91
CA LEU A 93 1.95 -3.64 -11.36
C LEU A 93 0.83 -2.77 -11.96
N PRO A 94 0.02 -3.31 -12.90
CA PRO A 94 0.10 -4.66 -13.46
C PRO A 94 1.24 -4.82 -14.47
N LEU A 95 1.70 -6.04 -14.67
CA LEU A 95 2.60 -6.41 -15.76
C LEU A 95 1.81 -6.91 -16.98
N PRO A 96 2.39 -6.88 -18.19
CA PRO A 96 1.81 -7.53 -19.36
C PRO A 96 1.49 -9.01 -19.12
N ASN A 97 0.42 -9.53 -19.72
CA ASN A 97 -0.13 -10.87 -19.45
C ASN A 97 0.85 -12.03 -19.69
N HIS A 98 1.89 -11.84 -20.50
CA HIS A 98 2.90 -12.85 -20.80
C HIS A 98 3.99 -12.94 -19.73
N ILE A 99 4.00 -12.05 -18.74
CA ILE A 99 4.95 -12.03 -17.64
C ILE A 99 4.25 -12.47 -16.35
N ASN A 100 4.79 -13.46 -15.66
CA ASN A 100 4.27 -13.90 -14.38
C ASN A 100 4.73 -12.95 -13.26
N ALA A 101 3.82 -12.09 -12.80
CA ALA A 101 4.11 -11.11 -11.76
C ALA A 101 4.62 -11.76 -10.45
N ASN A 102 4.09 -12.92 -10.07
CA ASN A 102 4.55 -13.61 -8.85
C ASN A 102 6.01 -14.06 -8.97
N LYS A 103 6.40 -14.59 -10.14
CA LYS A 103 7.78 -15.00 -10.38
C LYS A 103 8.74 -13.82 -10.31
N VAL A 104 8.33 -12.66 -10.85
CA VAL A 104 9.13 -11.42 -10.80
C VAL A 104 9.27 -10.92 -9.35
N ILE A 105 8.18 -10.89 -8.58
CA ILE A 105 8.19 -10.49 -7.16
C ILE A 105 9.13 -11.40 -6.35
N GLU A 106 9.02 -12.73 -6.53
CA GLU A 106 9.87 -13.70 -5.82
C GLU A 106 11.34 -13.66 -6.25
N HIS A 107 11.66 -13.02 -7.38
CA HIS A 107 13.04 -12.82 -7.84
C HIS A 107 13.71 -11.58 -7.23
N ILE A 108 12.95 -10.64 -6.71
CA ILE A 108 13.48 -9.49 -5.96
C ILE A 108 14.10 -10.02 -4.65
N SER A 109 15.30 -9.56 -4.31
CA SER A 109 15.88 -9.87 -2.99
C SER A 109 14.90 -9.44 -1.88
N PRO A 110 14.55 -10.32 -0.91
CA PRO A 110 13.66 -9.95 0.20
C PRO A 110 14.11 -8.71 0.97
N LEU A 111 15.43 -8.45 1.00
CA LEU A 111 16.01 -7.27 1.65
C LEU A 111 15.82 -5.98 0.84
N LYS A 112 15.49 -6.10 -0.46
CA LYS A 112 15.23 -4.96 -1.37
C LYS A 112 13.78 -4.90 -1.84
N ASP A 113 12.92 -5.83 -1.42
CA ASP A 113 11.48 -5.84 -1.71
C ASP A 113 10.77 -4.76 -0.88
N VAL A 114 10.86 -3.52 -1.34
CA VAL A 114 10.31 -2.37 -0.59
C VAL A 114 8.80 -2.20 -0.76
N ASP A 115 8.18 -2.90 -1.70
CA ASP A 115 6.72 -3.02 -1.78
C ASP A 115 6.18 -4.03 -0.75
N GLY A 116 7.03 -4.97 -0.29
CA GLY A 116 6.75 -5.91 0.79
C GLY A 116 5.91 -7.12 0.36
N PHE A 117 5.97 -7.53 -0.92
CA PHE A 117 5.13 -8.60 -1.47
C PHE A 117 5.83 -9.95 -1.59
N HIS A 118 7.16 -9.99 -1.44
CA HIS A 118 7.92 -11.23 -1.45
C HIS A 118 7.42 -12.19 -0.35
N SER A 119 7.30 -13.47 -0.66
CA SER A 119 6.73 -14.48 0.26
C SER A 119 7.47 -14.55 1.60
N GLU A 120 8.79 -14.31 1.62
CA GLU A 120 9.56 -14.24 2.86
C GLU A 120 9.12 -13.06 3.74
N ASN A 121 8.89 -11.86 3.17
CA ASN A 121 8.44 -10.69 3.91
C ASN A 121 7.00 -10.87 4.42
N ILE A 122 6.11 -11.45 3.60
CA ILE A 122 4.75 -11.82 4.02
C ILE A 122 4.77 -12.89 5.13
N GLY A 123 5.63 -13.89 5.02
CA GLY A 123 5.82 -14.90 6.07
C GLY A 123 6.32 -14.31 7.38
N LYS A 124 7.27 -13.36 7.32
CA LYS A 124 7.74 -12.60 8.48
C LYS A 124 6.64 -11.70 9.06
N LEU A 125 5.79 -11.07 8.23
CA LEU A 125 4.64 -10.31 8.68
C LEU A 125 3.67 -11.18 9.46
N MET A 126 3.35 -12.36 8.98
CA MET A 126 2.48 -13.33 9.66
C MET A 126 3.04 -13.74 11.04
N GLN A 127 4.37 -13.82 11.18
CA GLN A 127 5.05 -14.14 12.43
C GLN A 127 5.29 -12.92 13.34
N ASN A 128 4.83 -11.73 12.95
CA ASN A 128 5.12 -10.45 13.62
C ASN A 128 6.63 -10.16 13.77
N LYS A 129 7.40 -10.47 12.72
CA LYS A 129 8.88 -10.32 12.68
C LYS A 129 9.35 -9.53 11.45
N SER A 130 8.43 -8.89 10.70
CA SER A 130 8.78 -8.23 9.46
C SER A 130 9.44 -6.86 9.69
N HIS A 131 10.41 -6.56 8.84
CA HIS A 131 11.01 -5.24 8.71
C HIS A 131 10.40 -4.49 7.51
N LEU A 132 10.37 -5.14 6.34
CA LEU A 132 9.68 -4.63 5.17
C LEU A 132 8.26 -5.20 5.16
N ARG A 133 7.28 -4.32 5.09
CA ARG A 133 5.86 -4.65 5.15
C ARG A 133 5.14 -4.07 3.95
N PRO A 134 4.08 -4.70 3.43
CA PRO A 134 3.32 -4.17 2.31
C PRO A 134 2.94 -2.70 2.50
N CYS A 135 3.28 -1.88 1.49
CA CYS A 135 3.22 -0.42 1.61
C CYS A 135 1.84 0.09 1.99
N THR A 136 0.78 -0.39 1.32
CA THR A 136 -0.59 0.06 1.58
C THR A 136 -1.09 -0.36 2.96
N PRO A 137 -1.00 -1.63 3.38
CA PRO A 137 -1.37 -2.04 4.73
C PRO A 137 -0.61 -1.30 5.83
N LYS A 138 0.71 -1.16 5.70
CA LYS A 138 1.53 -0.39 6.63
C LYS A 138 1.11 1.08 6.68
N GLY A 139 0.78 1.68 5.52
CA GLY A 139 0.25 3.05 5.43
C GLY A 139 -1.09 3.20 6.15
N VAL A 140 -1.97 2.20 6.07
CA VAL A 140 -3.24 2.18 6.84
C VAL A 140 -2.96 2.15 8.34
N MET A 141 -2.00 1.34 8.80
CA MET A 141 -1.63 1.34 10.22
C MET A 141 -1.09 2.70 10.69
N THR A 142 -0.34 3.40 9.83
CA THR A 142 0.12 4.77 10.12
C THR A 142 -1.06 5.75 10.20
N ILE A 143 -2.05 5.64 9.32
CA ILE A 143 -3.29 6.42 9.37
C ILE A 143 -4.02 6.17 10.71
N LEU A 144 -4.25 4.90 11.06
CA LEU A 144 -4.93 4.55 12.32
C LEU A 144 -4.18 5.12 13.54
N SER A 145 -2.86 5.03 13.54
CA SER A 145 -2.03 5.61 14.61
C SER A 145 -2.15 7.14 14.68
N SER A 146 -2.25 7.83 13.53
CA SER A 146 -2.32 9.29 13.49
C SER A 146 -3.61 9.88 14.04
N ILE A 147 -4.67 9.07 14.14
CA ILE A 147 -5.95 9.42 14.76
C ILE A 147 -6.11 8.81 16.17
N ASP A 148 -5.01 8.39 16.80
CA ASP A 148 -4.98 7.74 18.11
C ASP A 148 -5.89 6.51 18.22
N CYS A 149 -6.16 5.81 17.10
CA CYS A 149 -6.96 4.59 17.09
C CYS A 149 -6.19 3.44 17.74
N LYS A 150 -6.72 2.96 18.86
CA LYS A 150 -6.19 1.78 19.56
C LYS A 150 -6.86 0.52 19.01
N VAL A 151 -6.23 -0.15 18.08
CA VAL A 151 -6.73 -1.38 17.42
C VAL A 151 -6.96 -2.54 18.42
N ILE A 152 -6.29 -2.51 19.56
CA ILE A 152 -6.32 -3.58 20.59
C ILE A 152 -7.77 -3.89 20.99
N GLY A 153 -8.18 -5.14 20.80
CA GLY A 153 -9.50 -5.64 21.17
C GLY A 153 -10.66 -5.23 20.27
N MET A 154 -10.40 -4.39 19.24
CA MET A 154 -11.43 -3.98 18.29
C MET A 154 -11.79 -5.10 17.31
N ASN A 155 -13.06 -5.14 16.89
CA ASN A 155 -13.51 -5.96 15.77
C ASN A 155 -13.14 -5.29 14.45
N CYS A 156 -12.22 -5.89 13.72
CA CYS A 156 -11.71 -5.40 12.45
C CYS A 156 -12.25 -6.25 11.30
N VAL A 157 -12.83 -5.64 10.30
CA VAL A 157 -13.29 -6.32 9.08
C VAL A 157 -12.48 -5.81 7.89
N VAL A 158 -11.85 -6.72 7.17
CA VAL A 158 -11.17 -6.45 5.92
C VAL A 158 -12.01 -6.97 4.78
N VAL A 159 -12.57 -6.08 3.97
CA VAL A 159 -13.35 -6.41 2.77
C VAL A 159 -12.41 -6.44 1.57
N GLY A 160 -12.08 -7.65 1.13
CA GLY A 160 -11.09 -7.95 0.12
C GLY A 160 -10.02 -8.90 0.65
N ALA A 161 -9.57 -9.85 -0.17
CA ALA A 161 -8.63 -10.90 0.22
C ALA A 161 -7.46 -11.06 -0.78
N SER A 162 -7.07 -9.95 -1.43
CA SER A 162 -5.92 -9.93 -2.34
C SER A 162 -4.61 -10.14 -1.59
N ASN A 163 -3.60 -10.67 -2.29
CA ASN A 163 -2.26 -10.86 -1.72
C ASN A 163 -1.54 -9.54 -1.43
N ILE A 164 -1.89 -8.47 -2.16
CA ILE A 164 -1.20 -7.18 -2.06
C ILE A 164 -1.81 -6.22 -1.02
N VAL A 165 -3.09 -6.41 -0.66
CA VAL A 165 -3.78 -5.53 0.31
C VAL A 165 -4.50 -6.34 1.38
N GLY A 166 -5.53 -7.13 1.02
CA GLY A 166 -6.46 -7.68 2.01
C GLY A 166 -5.81 -8.65 3.01
N ARG A 167 -5.05 -9.62 2.52
CA ARG A 167 -4.35 -10.59 3.38
C ARG A 167 -3.31 -9.92 4.29
N PRO A 168 -2.37 -9.12 3.77
CA PRO A 168 -1.41 -8.43 4.63
C PRO A 168 -2.06 -7.42 5.57
N MET A 169 -3.14 -6.74 5.16
CA MET A 169 -3.89 -5.84 6.05
C MET A 169 -4.46 -6.56 7.27
N ALA A 170 -5.01 -7.75 7.05
CA ALA A 170 -5.52 -8.56 8.15
C ALA A 170 -4.41 -8.96 9.12
N MET A 171 -3.21 -9.27 8.62
CA MET A 171 -2.05 -9.58 9.48
C MET A 171 -1.57 -8.34 10.25
N GLU A 172 -1.56 -7.16 9.64
CA GLU A 172 -1.23 -5.91 10.34
C GLU A 172 -2.19 -5.66 11.52
N LEU A 173 -3.50 -5.78 11.29
CA LEU A 173 -4.51 -5.61 12.33
C LEU A 173 -4.43 -6.70 13.42
N LEU A 174 -4.15 -7.95 13.04
CA LEU A 174 -3.92 -9.05 13.97
C LEU A 174 -2.69 -8.79 14.85
N ASN A 175 -1.59 -8.36 14.26
CA ASN A 175 -0.35 -8.02 14.96
C ASN A 175 -0.56 -6.84 15.93
N ALA A 176 -1.48 -5.92 15.58
CA ALA A 176 -1.93 -4.83 16.46
C ALA A 176 -2.95 -5.30 17.52
N ARG A 177 -3.18 -6.62 17.65
CA ARG A 177 -4.09 -7.26 18.65
C ARG A 177 -5.58 -6.95 18.43
N GLY A 178 -6.01 -6.67 17.19
CA GLY A 178 -7.42 -6.64 16.80
C GLY A 178 -7.97 -8.07 16.58
N THR A 179 -9.29 -8.21 16.69
CA THR A 179 -10.02 -9.40 16.24
C THR A 179 -10.39 -9.22 14.78
N VAL A 180 -9.87 -10.06 13.87
CA VAL A 180 -9.92 -9.79 12.44
C VAL A 180 -10.78 -10.79 11.70
N THR A 181 -11.70 -10.28 10.88
CA THR A 181 -12.46 -11.05 9.89
C THR A 181 -12.06 -10.59 8.48
N ILE A 182 -11.64 -11.53 7.63
CA ILE A 182 -11.36 -11.27 6.21
C ILE A 182 -12.54 -11.72 5.38
N CYS A 183 -13.07 -10.81 4.54
CA CYS A 183 -14.16 -11.10 3.61
C CYS A 183 -13.66 -11.19 2.17
N ASN A 184 -14.32 -12.01 1.39
CA ASN A 184 -14.05 -12.17 -0.04
C ASN A 184 -15.36 -12.32 -0.84
N SER A 185 -15.27 -12.52 -2.15
CA SER A 185 -16.45 -12.61 -3.05
C SER A 185 -17.40 -13.78 -2.75
N LYS A 186 -17.05 -14.67 -1.82
CA LYS A 186 -17.90 -15.81 -1.39
C LYS A 186 -18.43 -15.63 0.03
N THR A 187 -18.12 -14.51 0.70
CA THR A 187 -18.64 -14.21 2.03
C THR A 187 -20.15 -14.08 1.97
N LYS A 188 -20.84 -14.88 2.78
CA LYS A 188 -22.29 -14.78 2.95
C LYS A 188 -22.59 -13.62 3.91
N ASP A 189 -23.68 -12.90 3.64
CA ASP A 189 -24.14 -11.75 4.48
C ASP A 189 -23.02 -10.76 4.81
N LEU A 190 -22.36 -10.25 3.77
CA LEU A 190 -21.24 -9.30 3.93
C LEU A 190 -21.68 -8.06 4.73
N ALA A 191 -22.90 -7.55 4.50
CA ALA A 191 -23.44 -6.42 5.24
C ALA A 191 -23.54 -6.70 6.74
N GLY A 192 -24.05 -7.88 7.12
CA GLY A 192 -24.12 -8.30 8.52
C GLY A 192 -22.74 -8.53 9.17
N VAL A 193 -21.72 -8.89 8.40
CA VAL A 193 -20.33 -8.94 8.90
C VAL A 193 -19.81 -7.54 9.16
N VAL A 194 -19.95 -6.63 8.20
CA VAL A 194 -19.44 -5.24 8.27
C VAL A 194 -20.14 -4.47 9.39
N SER A 195 -21.45 -4.69 9.63
CA SER A 195 -22.25 -3.96 10.63
C SER A 195 -21.76 -4.13 12.07
N ARG A 196 -20.94 -5.13 12.35
CA ARG A 196 -20.40 -5.39 13.70
C ARG A 196 -18.97 -4.85 13.89
N ALA A 197 -18.38 -4.30 12.84
CA ALA A 197 -16.97 -3.87 12.86
C ALA A 197 -16.80 -2.50 13.54
N ASP A 198 -15.73 -2.38 14.33
CA ASP A 198 -15.21 -1.11 14.85
C ASP A 198 -14.33 -0.43 13.81
N ILE A 199 -13.60 -1.25 13.05
CA ILE A 199 -12.72 -0.81 11.94
C ILE A 199 -13.10 -1.61 10.70
N VAL A 200 -13.36 -0.92 9.60
CA VAL A 200 -13.60 -1.53 8.28
C VAL A 200 -12.52 -1.04 7.32
N VAL A 201 -11.77 -1.96 6.73
CA VAL A 201 -10.81 -1.66 5.65
C VAL A 201 -11.34 -2.28 4.37
N VAL A 202 -11.53 -1.49 3.33
CA VAL A 202 -12.14 -1.93 2.07
C VAL A 202 -11.14 -1.80 0.92
N GLY A 203 -10.92 -2.88 0.18
CA GLY A 203 -10.03 -2.90 -0.98
C GLY A 203 -10.42 -4.02 -1.94
N VAL A 204 -11.47 -3.80 -2.73
CA VAL A 204 -12.07 -4.77 -3.67
C VAL A 204 -12.06 -4.31 -5.11
N GLY A 205 -11.85 -3.00 -5.37
CA GLY A 205 -11.89 -2.41 -6.71
C GLY A 205 -13.30 -2.37 -7.31
N ILE A 206 -14.34 -2.23 -6.47
CA ILE A 206 -15.73 -2.09 -6.90
C ILE A 206 -16.25 -0.75 -6.36
N PRO A 207 -16.59 0.20 -7.26
CA PRO A 207 -17.02 1.53 -6.85
C PRO A 207 -18.19 1.50 -5.86
N GLU A 208 -18.04 2.20 -4.74
CA GLU A 208 -19.10 2.45 -3.75
C GLU A 208 -19.85 1.19 -3.30
N MET A 209 -19.16 0.04 -3.23
CA MET A 209 -19.75 -1.25 -2.88
C MET A 209 -20.28 -1.28 -1.45
N VAL A 210 -19.54 -0.72 -0.48
CA VAL A 210 -19.95 -0.68 0.93
C VAL A 210 -20.90 0.50 1.17
N LYS A 211 -22.12 0.19 1.60
CA LYS A 211 -23.22 1.17 1.75
C LYS A 211 -23.36 1.68 3.19
N GLY A 212 -24.02 2.82 3.33
CA GLY A 212 -24.23 3.49 4.61
C GLY A 212 -24.98 2.66 5.67
N ASP A 213 -25.91 1.82 5.26
CA ASP A 213 -26.65 0.91 6.14
C ASP A 213 -25.84 -0.30 6.61
N TRP A 214 -24.69 -0.57 5.98
CA TRP A 214 -23.81 -1.68 6.39
C TRP A 214 -22.93 -1.35 7.58
N VAL A 215 -22.62 -0.09 7.84
CA VAL A 215 -21.65 0.28 8.86
C VAL A 215 -22.36 0.69 10.17
N LYS A 216 -21.78 0.38 11.31
CA LYS A 216 -22.29 0.85 12.58
C LYS A 216 -21.87 2.30 12.86
N ASP A 217 -22.63 2.98 13.70
CA ASP A 217 -22.31 4.33 14.13
C ASP A 217 -20.97 4.38 14.86
N GLY A 218 -20.15 5.37 14.53
CA GLY A 218 -18.84 5.55 15.12
C GLY A 218 -17.73 4.63 14.59
N ALA A 219 -18.01 3.74 13.61
CA ALA A 219 -16.97 2.90 13.02
C ALA A 219 -15.93 3.73 12.29
N ILE A 220 -14.68 3.23 12.28
CA ILE A 220 -13.57 3.80 11.50
C ILE A 220 -13.54 3.11 10.14
N ILE A 221 -13.63 3.89 9.06
CA ILE A 221 -13.73 3.39 7.70
C ILE A 221 -12.49 3.80 6.90
N ILE A 222 -11.73 2.82 6.46
CA ILE A 222 -10.52 3.00 5.64
C ILE A 222 -10.79 2.46 4.24
N ASP A 223 -10.94 3.36 3.30
CA ASP A 223 -11.15 3.03 1.89
C ASP A 223 -9.82 3.02 1.15
N VAL A 224 -9.42 1.84 0.69
CA VAL A 224 -8.20 1.61 -0.11
C VAL A 224 -8.50 1.65 -1.61
N GLY A 225 -9.78 1.52 -1.97
CA GLY A 225 -10.22 1.51 -3.36
C GLY A 225 -9.89 2.81 -4.10
N ILE A 226 -9.53 2.69 -5.37
CA ILE A 226 -9.41 3.83 -6.29
C ILE A 226 -10.01 3.40 -7.62
N ASN A 227 -11.18 3.89 -7.91
CA ASN A 227 -11.92 3.58 -9.14
C ASN A 227 -12.12 4.86 -9.95
N ARG A 228 -11.85 4.79 -11.24
CA ARG A 228 -12.17 5.88 -12.18
C ARG A 228 -13.50 5.58 -12.85
N LEU A 229 -14.47 6.47 -12.63
CA LEU A 229 -15.77 6.39 -13.29
C LEU A 229 -15.68 6.87 -14.74
N GLU A 230 -16.71 6.60 -15.56
CA GLU A 230 -16.78 7.02 -16.96
C GLU A 230 -16.70 8.56 -17.13
N ASP A 231 -17.20 9.32 -16.16
CA ASP A 231 -17.12 10.79 -16.14
C ASP A 231 -15.75 11.32 -15.68
N GLY A 232 -14.79 10.44 -15.41
CA GLY A 232 -13.42 10.76 -15.00
C GLY A 232 -13.24 10.98 -13.50
N ARG A 233 -14.31 11.02 -12.69
CA ARG A 233 -14.20 11.14 -11.22
C ARG A 233 -13.51 9.91 -10.62
N LEU A 234 -12.76 10.15 -9.56
CA LEU A 234 -12.18 9.09 -8.74
C LEU A 234 -13.07 8.87 -7.51
N VAL A 235 -13.47 7.63 -7.30
CA VAL A 235 -14.24 7.19 -6.13
C VAL A 235 -13.57 5.98 -5.49
N GLY A 236 -13.89 5.74 -4.23
CA GLY A 236 -13.43 4.54 -3.53
C GLY A 236 -14.37 3.34 -3.68
N ASP A 237 -14.12 2.33 -2.87
CA ASP A 237 -14.98 1.15 -2.74
C ASP A 237 -16.10 1.37 -1.73
N VAL A 238 -16.12 2.52 -1.05
CA VAL A 238 -17.08 2.89 -0.01
C VAL A 238 -17.95 4.05 -0.51
N ASP A 239 -19.25 3.98 -0.28
CA ASP A 239 -20.19 5.06 -0.50
C ASP A 239 -19.92 6.17 0.54
N PHE A 240 -18.96 7.05 0.18
CA PHE A 240 -18.44 8.06 1.10
C PHE A 240 -19.52 9.00 1.61
N ASP A 241 -20.40 9.46 0.73
CA ASP A 241 -21.44 10.44 1.09
C ASP A 241 -22.49 9.84 2.03
N ALA A 242 -22.83 8.57 1.86
CA ALA A 242 -23.78 7.86 2.72
C ALA A 242 -23.19 7.49 4.10
N ILE A 243 -21.85 7.42 4.22
CA ILE A 243 -21.17 6.91 5.43
C ILE A 243 -20.55 8.03 6.27
N LYS A 244 -20.09 9.12 5.66
CA LYS A 244 -19.29 10.16 6.32
C LYS A 244 -19.90 10.74 7.59
N GLU A 245 -21.25 10.90 7.64
CA GLU A 245 -21.94 11.46 8.80
C GLU A 245 -22.10 10.44 9.95
N LYS A 246 -22.04 9.16 9.63
CA LYS A 246 -22.22 8.05 10.55
C LYS A 246 -20.89 7.53 11.11
N ALA A 247 -19.84 7.58 10.31
CA ALA A 247 -18.52 7.12 10.70
C ALA A 247 -17.89 7.98 11.81
N GLY A 248 -17.20 7.34 12.74
CA GLY A 248 -16.31 8.02 13.69
C GLY A 248 -15.13 8.69 13.00
N ALA A 249 -14.58 8.03 11.98
CA ALA A 249 -13.57 8.58 11.08
C ALA A 249 -13.63 7.86 9.73
N ILE A 250 -13.30 8.56 8.64
CA ILE A 250 -13.33 8.00 7.28
C ILE A 250 -12.23 8.60 6.41
N THR A 251 -11.59 7.77 5.57
CA THR A 251 -10.65 8.25 4.55
C THR A 251 -11.39 8.65 3.26
N PRO A 252 -11.09 9.82 2.67
CA PRO A 252 -11.64 10.21 1.38
C PRO A 252 -10.91 9.52 0.22
N VAL A 253 -11.56 9.40 -0.92
CA VAL A 253 -10.93 9.03 -2.19
C VAL A 253 -11.27 10.09 -3.25
N PRO A 254 -10.26 10.77 -3.82
CA PRO A 254 -8.82 10.65 -3.54
C PRO A 254 -8.38 11.39 -2.26
N GLY A 255 -7.19 11.06 -1.75
CA GLY A 255 -6.53 11.84 -0.68
C GLY A 255 -6.45 11.13 0.68
N GLY A 256 -7.01 9.92 0.78
CA GLY A 256 -6.88 9.04 1.95
C GLY A 256 -5.64 8.15 1.87
N VAL A 257 -5.82 6.87 1.54
CA VAL A 257 -4.77 5.85 1.59
C VAL A 257 -3.71 6.00 0.48
N GLY A 258 -4.08 6.41 -0.74
CA GLY A 258 -3.15 6.47 -1.87
C GLY A 258 -1.86 7.26 -1.61
N PRO A 259 -1.89 8.47 -1.05
CA PRO A 259 -0.68 9.21 -0.68
C PRO A 259 0.22 8.48 0.31
N MET A 260 -0.36 7.70 1.23
CA MET A 260 0.36 6.93 2.23
C MET A 260 1.17 5.79 1.62
N THR A 261 0.67 5.14 0.57
CA THR A 261 1.41 4.07 -0.12
C THR A 261 2.78 4.56 -0.60
N ILE A 262 2.83 5.79 -1.18
CA ILE A 262 4.09 6.39 -1.63
C ILE A 262 5.00 6.76 -0.46
N ALA A 263 4.46 7.37 0.59
CA ALA A 263 5.26 7.74 1.77
C ALA A 263 5.84 6.49 2.47
N THR A 264 5.05 5.41 2.56
CA THR A 264 5.49 4.14 3.15
C THR A 264 6.53 3.43 2.28
N LEU A 265 6.46 3.55 0.94
CA LEU A 265 7.50 3.05 0.04
C LEU A 265 8.85 3.70 0.34
N LEU A 266 8.89 5.02 0.53
CA LEU A 266 10.12 5.71 0.93
C LEU A 266 10.60 5.26 2.32
N GLU A 267 9.69 5.08 3.25
CA GLU A 267 10.02 4.56 4.59
C GLU A 267 10.62 3.15 4.52
N ASN A 268 10.03 2.24 3.72
CA ASN A 268 10.57 0.90 3.50
C ASN A 268 11.96 0.95 2.84
N THR A 269 12.15 1.83 1.86
CA THR A 269 13.47 1.99 1.21
C THR A 269 14.53 2.50 2.19
N LEU A 270 14.16 3.40 3.09
CA LEU A 270 15.05 3.87 4.16
C LEU A 270 15.37 2.74 5.17
N ILE A 271 14.40 1.89 5.49
CA ILE A 271 14.61 0.71 6.34
C ILE A 271 15.58 -0.27 5.65
N ALA A 272 15.36 -0.57 4.37
CA ALA A 272 16.22 -1.44 3.58
C ALA A 272 17.66 -0.90 3.51
N TYR A 273 17.84 0.40 3.28
CA TYR A 273 19.15 1.06 3.34
C TYR A 273 19.87 0.80 4.67
N LYS A 274 19.17 0.95 5.80
CA LYS A 274 19.76 0.75 7.14
C LYS A 274 20.13 -0.70 7.43
N GLN A 275 19.46 -1.65 6.81
CA GLN A 275 19.74 -3.08 6.97
C GLN A 275 20.92 -3.55 6.12
N ASN A 276 21.25 -2.81 5.07
CA ASN A 276 22.33 -3.14 4.14
C ASN A 276 23.66 -2.39 4.44
N LEU A 277 23.71 -1.64 5.56
CA LEU A 277 24.92 -1.00 6.09
C LEU A 277 25.71 -1.94 6.98
#